data_21f95f471ec70bc7e5b7ce876eba9f54
#
_entry.id   21f95f471ec70bc7e5b7ce876eba9f54
#
_cell.length_a   1.000
_cell.length_b   1.000
_cell.length_c   1.000
_cell.angle_alpha   90.00
_cell.angle_beta   90.00
_cell.angle_gamma   90.00
#
_symmetry.space_group_name_H-M   'P 1'
#
loop_
_entity.id
_entity.type
_entity.pdbx_description
1 polymer ?
#
loop_
_entity_poly.entity_id
_entity_poly.type
_entity_poly.pdbx_seq_one_letter_code
_entity_poly.pdbx_strand_id
1 'polypeptide(L)'
;MDQTPLSDAKSRLAAEVDGRADVLLDVSRRIHAQPELGYEEHFAHDLLTGVLKDAGLAVTRSARGVDTAFEARAGGIGPLVAVVCEYDALPGIGHACGHNVIAAAGLGAGLAAAALAEELGGQVLVVGTPAEEGGGGKVRLIDGGTFKGVDAALMVHPADADLTAMDVVALQQAHVTYTGEAAHAAAFPHRGRNALDAAVLGYLNVAALRQHIAAGERLHGIITDGGDRPNIVPAYARTEWIVRSPTVAGLEVLKTRFLACLEAGATAAGCEMDLEWIDPVYADMIDSQAIVERYRANAEALGRIVRVPSPQARVVGSTDMGNVSYVVPSIHPMIRVAPPGVPIHTPAFTGFAGGPEGDAAVLDGAKALAFTVADLWLDGGLVERAQGEWREAVAGRSGAVAGGA
;
A
#
# COMPACT_ATOMS: atom_id res chain seq x y z
N MET A 1 15.96 -3.82 33.64
CA MET A 1 15.79 -5.03 32.85
C MET A 1 17.13 -5.34 32.20
N ASP A 2 17.58 -6.56 32.31
CA ASP A 2 18.84 -7.01 31.76
C ASP A 2 18.75 -6.93 30.22
N GLN A 3 19.54 -6.06 29.59
CA GLN A 3 19.54 -5.84 28.12
C GLN A 3 20.28 -6.92 27.36
N THR A 4 20.95 -7.82 28.07
CA THR A 4 21.79 -8.87 27.51
C THR A 4 21.08 -9.84 26.57
N PRO A 5 19.88 -10.37 26.90
CA PRO A 5 19.18 -11.33 26.03
C PRO A 5 18.71 -10.74 24.71
N LEU A 6 18.22 -9.48 24.72
CA LEU A 6 17.73 -8.80 23.51
C LEU A 6 18.88 -8.42 22.56
N SER A 7 20.02 -7.96 23.11
CA SER A 7 21.21 -7.64 22.30
C SER A 7 21.80 -8.90 21.63
N ASP A 8 21.83 -10.03 22.36
CA ASP A 8 22.25 -11.32 21.81
C ASP A 8 21.31 -11.79 20.68
N ALA A 9 20.00 -11.73 20.91
CA ALA A 9 19.01 -12.09 19.91
C ALA A 9 19.16 -11.26 18.62
N LYS A 10 19.34 -9.93 18.72
CA LYS A 10 19.56 -9.05 17.57
C LYS A 10 20.87 -9.36 16.85
N SER A 11 21.93 -9.68 17.56
CA SER A 11 23.21 -10.08 16.97
C SER A 11 23.08 -11.37 16.16
N ARG A 12 22.33 -12.34 16.67
CA ARG A 12 22.05 -13.61 15.98
C ARG A 12 21.13 -13.42 14.79
N LEU A 13 20.09 -12.60 14.90
CA LEU A 13 19.23 -12.24 13.76
C LEU A 13 20.02 -11.53 12.64
N ALA A 14 20.96 -10.65 13.00
CA ALA A 14 21.87 -10.05 12.03
C ALA A 14 22.71 -11.11 11.32
N ALA A 15 23.28 -12.05 12.06
CA ALA A 15 24.06 -13.14 11.49
C ALA A 15 23.22 -14.04 10.55
N GLU A 16 21.94 -14.29 10.87
CA GLU A 16 21.02 -15.03 10.02
C GLU A 16 20.74 -14.30 8.69
N VAL A 17 20.57 -12.97 8.72
CA VAL A 17 20.42 -12.16 7.50
C VAL A 17 21.71 -12.14 6.70
N ASP A 18 22.87 -11.88 7.35
CA ASP A 18 24.17 -11.83 6.69
C ASP A 18 24.57 -13.18 6.07
N GLY A 19 24.26 -14.28 6.75
CA GLY A 19 24.47 -15.64 6.22
C GLY A 19 23.65 -15.98 4.99
N ARG A 20 22.59 -15.21 4.70
CA ARG A 20 21.72 -15.37 3.52
C ARG A 20 21.85 -14.20 2.54
N ALA A 21 22.80 -13.30 2.73
CA ALA A 21 22.92 -12.08 1.92
C ALA A 21 22.92 -12.36 0.42
N ASP A 22 23.71 -13.32 -0.05
CA ASP A 22 23.78 -13.66 -1.47
C ASP A 22 22.42 -14.10 -2.04
N VAL A 23 21.66 -14.90 -1.27
CA VAL A 23 20.30 -15.35 -1.68
C VAL A 23 19.34 -14.19 -1.73
N LEU A 24 19.33 -13.31 -0.71
CA LEU A 24 18.43 -12.17 -0.63
C LEU A 24 18.68 -11.17 -1.76
N LEU A 25 19.95 -10.90 -2.06
CA LEU A 25 20.35 -10.02 -3.15
C LEU A 25 20.04 -10.64 -4.52
N ASP A 26 20.23 -11.95 -4.69
CA ASP A 26 19.81 -12.65 -5.92
C ASP A 26 18.30 -12.57 -6.13
N VAL A 27 17.50 -12.79 -5.08
CA VAL A 27 16.04 -12.65 -5.13
C VAL A 27 15.63 -11.25 -5.57
N SER A 28 16.16 -10.21 -4.92
CA SER A 28 15.84 -8.82 -5.27
C SER A 28 16.17 -8.50 -6.72
N ARG A 29 17.39 -8.85 -7.17
CA ARG A 29 17.86 -8.58 -8.52
C ARG A 29 17.09 -9.35 -9.59
N ARG A 30 16.70 -10.58 -9.31
CA ARG A 30 15.92 -11.41 -10.25
C ARG A 30 14.48 -10.91 -10.38
N ILE A 31 13.82 -10.51 -9.28
CA ILE A 31 12.51 -9.87 -9.31
C ILE A 31 12.61 -8.54 -10.08
N HIS A 32 13.63 -7.72 -9.80
CA HIS A 32 13.87 -6.47 -10.53
C HIS A 32 14.08 -6.68 -12.03
N ALA A 33 14.79 -7.72 -12.44
CA ALA A 33 15.08 -8.02 -13.84
C ALA A 33 13.88 -8.61 -14.59
N GLN A 34 12.89 -9.15 -13.90
CA GLN A 34 11.67 -9.72 -14.47
C GLN A 34 10.44 -9.08 -13.81
N PRO A 35 10.12 -7.82 -14.14
CA PRO A 35 8.98 -7.12 -13.55
C PRO A 35 7.65 -7.72 -14.04
N GLU A 36 6.76 -8.00 -13.10
CA GLU A 36 5.42 -8.54 -13.35
C GLU A 36 4.36 -7.60 -12.76
N LEU A 37 3.22 -7.47 -13.43
CA LEU A 37 2.13 -6.60 -12.99
C LEU A 37 1.29 -7.26 -11.91
N GLY A 38 0.50 -6.46 -11.22
CA GLY A 38 -0.37 -6.93 -10.14
C GLY A 38 -1.29 -8.08 -10.55
N TYR A 39 -1.33 -9.13 -9.71
CA TYR A 39 -1.97 -10.44 -9.91
C TYR A 39 -1.36 -11.33 -11.01
N GLU A 40 -0.26 -10.90 -11.65
CA GLU A 40 0.49 -11.67 -12.64
C GLU A 40 1.92 -11.99 -12.15
N GLU A 41 2.22 -11.82 -10.88
CA GLU A 41 3.56 -11.93 -10.28
C GLU A 41 3.95 -13.41 -10.03
N HIS A 42 3.80 -14.25 -11.05
CA HIS A 42 4.02 -15.69 -10.92
C HIS A 42 5.50 -16.05 -10.70
N PHE A 43 6.41 -15.36 -11.37
CA PHE A 43 7.85 -15.59 -11.21
C PHE A 43 8.31 -15.17 -9.80
N ALA A 44 7.94 -13.97 -9.34
CA ALA A 44 8.29 -13.49 -8.01
C ALA A 44 7.71 -14.40 -6.93
N HIS A 45 6.44 -14.79 -7.05
CA HIS A 45 5.78 -15.75 -6.17
C HIS A 45 6.50 -17.10 -6.12
N ASP A 46 6.86 -17.69 -7.28
CA ASP A 46 7.57 -18.95 -7.35
C ASP A 46 8.96 -18.87 -6.71
N LEU A 47 9.69 -17.78 -6.96
CA LEU A 47 11.01 -17.53 -6.40
C LEU A 47 10.97 -17.42 -4.87
N LEU A 48 10.09 -16.56 -4.34
CA LEU A 48 9.96 -16.33 -2.90
C LEU A 48 9.51 -17.59 -2.16
N THR A 49 8.48 -18.28 -2.69
CA THR A 49 7.99 -19.53 -2.09
C THR A 49 8.99 -20.67 -2.17
N GLY A 50 9.83 -20.69 -3.21
CA GLY A 50 10.95 -21.63 -3.36
C GLY A 50 11.97 -21.44 -2.24
N VAL A 51 12.45 -20.21 -2.02
CA VAL A 51 13.42 -19.89 -0.97
C VAL A 51 12.89 -20.22 0.43
N LEU A 52 11.61 -19.92 0.70
CA LEU A 52 10.98 -20.26 1.99
C LEU A 52 10.92 -21.79 2.20
N LYS A 53 10.58 -22.57 1.17
CA LYS A 53 10.55 -24.04 1.23
C LYS A 53 11.95 -24.62 1.42
N ASP A 54 12.96 -24.11 0.71
CA ASP A 54 14.34 -24.57 0.81
C ASP A 54 14.90 -24.29 2.22
N ALA A 55 14.39 -23.25 2.89
CA ALA A 55 14.68 -22.95 4.30
C ALA A 55 13.86 -23.81 5.29
N GLY A 56 13.02 -24.72 4.80
CA GLY A 56 12.26 -25.67 5.62
C GLY A 56 10.91 -25.17 6.13
N LEU A 57 10.42 -23.99 5.67
CA LEU A 57 9.11 -23.48 6.08
C LEU A 57 7.96 -24.17 5.31
N ALA A 58 6.87 -24.42 6.00
CA ALA A 58 5.62 -24.82 5.37
C ALA A 58 4.97 -23.60 4.69
N VAL A 59 4.87 -23.65 3.35
CA VAL A 59 4.36 -22.54 2.53
C VAL A 59 2.99 -22.88 1.97
N THR A 60 2.00 -22.05 2.24
CA THR A 60 0.70 -22.06 1.57
C THR A 60 0.77 -21.13 0.38
N ARG A 61 0.74 -21.67 -0.82
CA ARG A 61 0.67 -20.93 -2.10
C ARG A 61 -0.78 -20.61 -2.44
N SER A 62 -1.00 -19.63 -3.31
CA SER A 62 -2.34 -19.15 -3.67
C SER A 62 -3.19 -18.88 -2.43
N ALA A 63 -2.56 -18.21 -1.44
CA ALA A 63 -3.15 -17.98 -0.13
C ALA A 63 -4.47 -17.22 -0.24
N ARG A 64 -5.47 -17.68 0.50
CA ARG A 64 -6.81 -17.07 0.54
C ARG A 64 -7.50 -16.92 -0.82
N GLY A 65 -7.14 -17.76 -1.81
CA GLY A 65 -7.71 -17.70 -3.15
C GLY A 65 -7.13 -16.60 -4.05
N VAL A 66 -6.01 -16.01 -3.66
CA VAL A 66 -5.24 -15.07 -4.49
C VAL A 66 -4.03 -15.81 -5.06
N ASP A 67 -4.00 -16.03 -6.37
CA ASP A 67 -3.09 -16.97 -7.03
C ASP A 67 -1.61 -16.66 -6.78
N THR A 68 -1.22 -15.41 -6.78
CA THR A 68 0.16 -14.98 -6.57
C THR A 68 0.48 -14.58 -5.13
N ALA A 69 -0.45 -14.79 -4.17
CA ALA A 69 -0.20 -14.60 -2.75
C ALA A 69 0.33 -15.88 -2.08
N PHE A 70 1.06 -15.71 -0.97
CA PHE A 70 1.51 -16.83 -0.15
C PHE A 70 1.53 -16.49 1.34
N GLU A 71 1.46 -17.53 2.17
CA GLU A 71 1.66 -17.47 3.61
C GLU A 71 2.69 -18.53 4.03
N ALA A 72 3.64 -18.16 4.89
CA ALA A 72 4.54 -19.11 5.55
C ALA A 72 4.67 -18.76 7.02
N ARG A 73 4.53 -19.74 7.91
CA ARG A 73 4.54 -19.53 9.36
C ARG A 73 5.62 -20.35 10.03
N ALA A 74 6.25 -19.75 11.06
CA ALA A 74 7.19 -20.43 11.96
C ALA A 74 6.98 -20.01 13.41
N GLY A 75 7.47 -20.82 14.37
CA GLY A 75 7.26 -20.64 15.80
C GLY A 75 5.94 -21.25 16.30
N GLY A 76 5.81 -21.44 17.62
CA GLY A 76 4.68 -22.15 18.20
C GLY A 76 3.84 -21.35 19.19
N ILE A 77 4.47 -20.59 20.07
CA ILE A 77 3.81 -19.87 21.18
C ILE A 77 4.36 -18.45 21.22
N GLY A 78 3.54 -17.48 21.64
CA GLY A 78 3.90 -16.08 21.80
C GLY A 78 3.31 -15.17 20.71
N PRO A 79 3.69 -13.90 20.69
CA PRO A 79 3.14 -12.94 19.74
C PRO A 79 3.39 -13.37 18.29
N LEU A 80 2.35 -13.25 17.45
CA LEU A 80 2.41 -13.52 16.04
C LEU A 80 2.64 -12.22 15.28
N VAL A 81 3.83 -12.09 14.67
CA VAL A 81 4.21 -10.91 13.89
C VAL A 81 4.21 -11.24 12.41
N ALA A 82 3.44 -10.51 11.62
CA ALA A 82 3.46 -10.60 10.17
C ALA A 82 4.57 -9.72 9.59
N VAL A 83 5.35 -10.28 8.64
CA VAL A 83 6.29 -9.55 7.81
C VAL A 83 5.81 -9.62 6.37
N VAL A 84 5.59 -8.46 5.76
CA VAL A 84 4.95 -8.33 4.46
C VAL A 84 5.99 -8.25 3.35
N CYS A 85 5.75 -8.98 2.25
CA CYS A 85 6.53 -8.96 1.02
C CYS A 85 5.65 -8.50 -0.13
N GLU A 86 5.94 -7.35 -0.74
CA GLU A 86 5.36 -6.86 -1.99
C GLU A 86 6.30 -7.11 -3.15
N TYR A 87 5.79 -7.37 -4.35
CA TYR A 87 6.63 -7.74 -5.51
C TYR A 87 6.05 -7.39 -6.87
N ASP A 88 4.92 -6.71 -6.96
CA ASP A 88 4.38 -6.19 -8.21
C ASP A 88 5.18 -4.99 -8.74
N ALA A 89 5.08 -4.76 -10.04
CA ALA A 89 5.79 -3.72 -10.77
C ALA A 89 4.83 -2.79 -11.49
N LEU A 90 5.33 -1.62 -11.89
CA LEU A 90 4.57 -0.63 -12.65
C LEU A 90 4.64 -0.86 -14.15
N PRO A 91 3.53 -0.65 -14.90
CA PRO A 91 3.52 -0.80 -16.34
C PRO A 91 4.58 0.08 -17.03
N GLY A 92 5.42 -0.54 -17.86
CA GLY A 92 6.39 0.14 -18.71
C GLY A 92 7.65 0.71 -18.04
N ILE A 93 7.68 0.79 -16.69
CA ILE A 93 8.83 1.32 -15.93
C ILE A 93 9.39 0.34 -14.90
N GLY A 94 8.82 -0.88 -14.79
CA GLY A 94 9.33 -1.92 -13.91
C GLY A 94 9.21 -1.58 -12.43
N HIS A 95 10.19 -2.01 -11.62
CA HIS A 95 10.19 -1.80 -10.16
C HIS A 95 10.54 -0.36 -9.75
N ALA A 96 9.80 0.61 -10.27
CA ALA A 96 9.99 2.03 -9.99
C ALA A 96 9.44 2.46 -8.60
N CYS A 97 8.76 1.56 -7.88
CA CYS A 97 8.42 1.68 -6.47
C CYS A 97 9.39 0.91 -5.55
N GLY A 98 10.23 0.03 -6.13
CA GLY A 98 11.22 -0.74 -5.41
C GLY A 98 10.67 -1.96 -4.68
N HIS A 99 9.54 -2.54 -5.14
CA HIS A 99 8.94 -3.73 -4.51
C HIS A 99 9.87 -4.95 -4.51
N ASN A 100 10.85 -5.04 -5.43
CA ASN A 100 11.92 -6.04 -5.35
C ASN A 100 12.71 -5.94 -4.03
N VAL A 101 12.93 -4.74 -3.50
CA VAL A 101 13.59 -4.51 -2.21
C VAL A 101 12.67 -4.91 -1.05
N ILE A 102 11.37 -4.57 -1.14
CA ILE A 102 10.35 -4.96 -0.14
C ILE A 102 10.27 -6.48 -0.02
N ALA A 103 10.15 -7.17 -1.19
CA ALA A 103 10.11 -8.63 -1.26
C ALA A 103 11.30 -9.28 -0.54
N ALA A 104 12.51 -8.85 -0.90
CA ALA A 104 13.74 -9.45 -0.38
C ALA A 104 14.01 -9.07 1.09
N ALA A 105 13.71 -7.84 1.51
CA ALA A 105 13.84 -7.42 2.90
C ALA A 105 12.85 -8.15 3.81
N GLY A 106 11.57 -8.25 3.38
CA GLY A 106 10.55 -9.01 4.10
C GLY A 106 10.89 -10.49 4.20
N LEU A 107 11.33 -11.10 3.09
CA LEU A 107 11.82 -12.49 3.07
C LEU A 107 12.97 -12.70 4.06
N GLY A 108 13.97 -11.82 4.01
CA GLY A 108 15.15 -11.92 4.90
C GLY A 108 14.79 -11.78 6.38
N ALA A 109 13.94 -10.81 6.72
CA ALA A 109 13.44 -10.63 8.07
C ALA A 109 12.63 -11.85 8.55
N GLY A 110 11.75 -12.37 7.69
CA GLY A 110 10.94 -13.55 7.98
C GLY A 110 11.77 -14.80 8.21
N LEU A 111 12.78 -15.06 7.38
CA LEU A 111 13.70 -16.19 7.51
C LEU A 111 14.55 -16.11 8.77
N ALA A 112 15.11 -14.93 9.08
CA ALA A 112 15.88 -14.72 10.29
C ALA A 112 15.03 -14.89 11.55
N ALA A 113 13.83 -14.32 11.55
CA ALA A 113 12.86 -14.49 12.63
C ALA A 113 12.45 -15.96 12.80
N ALA A 114 12.16 -16.66 11.70
CA ALA A 114 11.78 -18.08 11.72
C ALA A 114 12.85 -18.97 12.37
N ALA A 115 14.13 -18.70 12.12
CA ALA A 115 15.24 -19.47 12.68
C ALA A 115 15.30 -19.41 14.20
N LEU A 116 14.82 -18.34 14.84
CA LEU A 116 14.90 -18.11 16.28
C LEU A 116 13.54 -18.10 16.99
N ALA A 117 12.43 -18.24 16.25
CA ALA A 117 11.06 -18.06 16.76
C ALA A 117 10.73 -18.93 17.97
N GLU A 118 11.04 -20.24 17.92
CA GLU A 118 10.77 -21.17 19.03
C GLU A 118 11.61 -20.84 20.28
N GLU A 119 12.89 -20.51 20.08
CA GLU A 119 13.79 -20.18 21.16
C GLU A 119 13.44 -18.86 21.85
N LEU A 120 13.06 -17.86 21.06
CA LEU A 120 12.71 -16.53 21.56
C LEU A 120 11.25 -16.42 22.01
N GLY A 121 10.46 -17.48 21.87
CA GLY A 121 9.07 -17.53 22.33
C GLY A 121 8.15 -16.63 21.52
N GLY A 122 8.25 -16.66 20.19
CA GLY A 122 7.41 -15.90 19.28
C GLY A 122 6.95 -16.70 18.06
N GLN A 123 6.15 -16.05 17.22
CA GLN A 123 5.70 -16.57 15.94
C GLN A 123 5.89 -15.52 14.85
N VAL A 124 6.31 -15.95 13.66
CA VAL A 124 6.39 -15.09 12.48
C VAL A 124 5.50 -15.64 11.37
N LEU A 125 4.81 -14.74 10.67
CA LEU A 125 4.04 -15.00 9.45
C LEU A 125 4.68 -14.20 8.31
N VAL A 126 5.31 -14.85 7.35
CA VAL A 126 5.78 -14.22 6.12
C VAL A 126 4.61 -14.22 5.13
N VAL A 127 4.21 -13.04 4.69
CA VAL A 127 3.05 -12.86 3.81
C VAL A 127 3.51 -12.26 2.48
N GLY A 128 3.26 -12.98 1.40
CA GLY A 128 3.40 -12.45 0.04
C GLY A 128 2.11 -11.76 -0.39
N THR A 129 2.21 -10.47 -0.66
CA THR A 129 1.08 -9.60 -0.96
C THR A 129 1.21 -9.02 -2.36
N PRO A 130 0.50 -9.56 -3.36
CA PRO A 130 0.52 -9.07 -4.74
C PRO A 130 -0.30 -7.80 -4.92
N ALA A 131 -0.12 -7.13 -6.06
CA ALA A 131 -1.01 -6.10 -6.61
C ALA A 131 -1.26 -4.90 -5.70
N GLU A 132 -0.20 -4.34 -5.10
CA GLU A 132 -0.27 -3.10 -4.31
C GLU A 132 -0.61 -1.89 -5.19
N GLU A 133 0.01 -1.79 -6.38
CA GLU A 133 -0.05 -0.63 -7.29
C GLU A 133 -1.41 -0.44 -7.97
N GLY A 134 -2.33 -1.37 -7.85
CA GLY A 134 -3.61 -1.24 -8.55
C GLY A 134 -4.58 -2.40 -8.42
N GLY A 135 -4.54 -3.16 -7.36
CA GLY A 135 -5.46 -4.27 -7.17
C GLY A 135 -5.84 -4.53 -5.72
N GLY A 136 -5.11 -3.91 -4.78
CA GLY A 136 -5.35 -4.02 -3.35
C GLY A 136 -5.29 -5.46 -2.84
N GLY A 137 -4.23 -6.17 -3.18
CA GLY A 137 -4.07 -7.58 -2.82
C GLY A 137 -4.19 -7.83 -1.33
N LYS A 138 -3.70 -6.89 -0.49
CA LYS A 138 -3.84 -6.99 0.96
C LYS A 138 -5.29 -6.92 1.43
N VAL A 139 -6.16 -6.18 0.73
CA VAL A 139 -7.59 -6.14 1.06
C VAL A 139 -8.21 -7.53 0.88
N ARG A 140 -7.92 -8.21 -0.23
CA ARG A 140 -8.38 -9.59 -0.45
C ARG A 140 -7.85 -10.56 0.60
N LEU A 141 -6.60 -10.38 1.02
CA LEU A 141 -5.99 -11.19 2.09
C LEU A 141 -6.61 -10.92 3.46
N ILE A 142 -6.98 -9.67 3.75
CA ILE A 142 -7.72 -9.29 4.96
C ILE A 142 -9.09 -10.00 4.98
N ASP A 143 -9.85 -9.92 3.89
CA ASP A 143 -11.15 -10.57 3.74
C ASP A 143 -11.03 -12.09 3.86
N GLY A 144 -9.95 -12.67 3.34
CA GLY A 144 -9.61 -14.08 3.48
C GLY A 144 -9.15 -14.49 4.89
N GLY A 145 -8.88 -13.53 5.77
CA GLY A 145 -8.52 -13.75 7.16
C GLY A 145 -7.03 -13.99 7.44
N THR A 146 -6.13 -13.56 6.54
CA THR A 146 -4.66 -13.67 6.72
C THR A 146 -4.19 -13.01 8.02
N PHE A 147 -4.71 -11.84 8.34
CA PHE A 147 -4.28 -11.07 9.52
C PHE A 147 -5.07 -11.41 10.80
N LYS A 148 -5.93 -12.41 10.77
CA LYS A 148 -6.69 -12.82 11.97
C LYS A 148 -5.77 -13.45 13.00
N GLY A 149 -5.71 -12.83 14.19
CA GLY A 149 -4.86 -13.28 15.29
C GLY A 149 -3.39 -12.88 15.14
N VAL A 150 -3.06 -11.99 14.19
CA VAL A 150 -1.76 -11.33 14.09
C VAL A 150 -1.72 -10.20 15.12
N ASP A 151 -0.62 -10.07 15.85
CA ASP A 151 -0.42 -9.05 16.89
C ASP A 151 0.20 -7.76 16.35
N ALA A 152 1.01 -7.86 15.29
CA ALA A 152 1.59 -6.72 14.57
C ALA A 152 1.93 -7.09 13.12
N ALA A 153 1.87 -6.12 12.20
CA ALA A 153 2.32 -6.28 10.81
C ALA A 153 3.38 -5.25 10.44
N LEU A 154 4.46 -5.73 9.85
CA LEU A 154 5.65 -4.95 9.56
C LEU A 154 6.02 -5.04 8.09
N MET A 155 6.34 -3.90 7.50
CA MET A 155 7.04 -3.82 6.21
C MET A 155 7.96 -2.60 6.20
N VAL A 156 8.83 -2.51 5.21
CA VAL A 156 9.67 -1.35 4.94
C VAL A 156 9.56 -1.00 3.46
N HIS A 157 9.41 0.28 3.12
CA HIS A 157 9.20 0.71 1.74
C HIS A 157 10.36 1.56 1.22
N PRO A 158 10.92 1.29 0.03
CA PRO A 158 11.96 2.10 -0.60
C PRO A 158 11.54 3.55 -0.85
N ALA A 159 12.50 4.48 -0.67
CA ALA A 159 12.31 5.90 -0.92
C ALA A 159 13.64 6.60 -1.22
N ASP A 160 13.61 7.91 -1.35
CA ASP A 160 14.80 8.77 -1.44
C ASP A 160 15.31 9.25 -0.06
N ALA A 161 14.68 8.79 1.02
CA ALA A 161 15.06 9.11 2.40
C ALA A 161 14.65 7.98 3.37
N ASP A 162 15.35 7.89 4.51
CA ASP A 162 14.90 7.06 5.64
C ASP A 162 13.93 7.90 6.48
N LEU A 163 12.66 7.45 6.57
CA LEU A 163 11.59 8.12 7.31
C LEU A 163 10.85 7.14 8.21
N THR A 164 10.33 7.63 9.33
CA THR A 164 9.53 6.81 10.25
C THR A 164 8.18 6.40 9.68
N ALA A 165 7.64 7.16 8.73
CA ALA A 165 6.35 6.93 8.09
C ALA A 165 6.24 7.71 6.78
N MET A 166 5.23 7.41 5.99
CA MET A 166 4.74 8.20 4.86
C MET A 166 3.33 8.73 5.17
N ASP A 167 2.95 9.89 4.63
CA ASP A 167 1.56 10.37 4.72
C ASP A 167 0.68 9.54 3.75
N VAL A 168 0.07 8.50 4.23
CA VAL A 168 -0.86 7.67 3.45
C VAL A 168 -2.25 8.26 3.53
N VAL A 169 -2.87 8.51 2.35
CA VAL A 169 -4.22 9.05 2.24
C VAL A 169 -5.16 8.01 1.66
N ALA A 170 -6.41 8.03 2.13
CA ALA A 170 -7.46 7.18 1.58
C ALA A 170 -7.80 7.59 0.14
N LEU A 171 -8.06 6.60 -0.73
CA LEU A 171 -8.53 6.84 -2.08
C LEU A 171 -9.55 5.79 -2.54
N GLN A 172 -10.40 6.21 -3.49
CA GLN A 172 -11.14 5.29 -4.35
C GLN A 172 -11.23 5.85 -5.76
N GLN A 173 -11.21 4.95 -6.74
CA GLN A 173 -11.41 5.26 -8.15
C GLN A 173 -12.89 5.15 -8.50
N ALA A 174 -13.32 5.90 -9.54
CA ALA A 174 -14.67 5.83 -10.06
C ALA A 174 -14.67 5.92 -11.58
N HIS A 175 -15.50 5.11 -12.22
CA HIS A 175 -15.87 5.25 -13.61
C HIS A 175 -17.29 5.79 -13.69
N VAL A 176 -17.50 6.79 -14.54
CA VAL A 176 -18.81 7.42 -14.71
C VAL A 176 -19.16 7.42 -16.17
N THR A 177 -20.31 6.84 -16.48
CA THR A 177 -20.88 6.75 -17.83
C THR A 177 -22.10 7.64 -17.91
N TYR A 178 -22.19 8.42 -18.99
CA TYR A 178 -23.35 9.21 -19.33
C TYR A 178 -23.99 8.67 -20.61
N THR A 179 -25.30 8.45 -20.57
CA THR A 179 -26.10 7.97 -21.71
C THR A 179 -27.13 9.01 -22.09
N GLY A 180 -27.05 9.44 -23.33
CA GLY A 180 -27.91 10.42 -23.93
C GLY A 180 -28.65 9.87 -25.16
N GLU A 181 -28.89 10.73 -26.16
CA GLU A 181 -29.58 10.36 -27.41
C GLU A 181 -28.93 11.06 -28.61
N ALA A 182 -28.53 10.26 -29.61
CA ALA A 182 -27.92 10.80 -30.83
C ALA A 182 -28.94 11.56 -31.68
N ALA A 183 -28.46 12.64 -32.28
CA ALA A 183 -29.24 13.39 -33.30
C ALA A 183 -28.29 14.04 -34.28
N HIS A 184 -28.80 14.40 -35.47
CA HIS A 184 -28.04 15.20 -36.40
C HIS A 184 -27.91 16.63 -35.87
N ALA A 185 -26.69 17.04 -35.51
CA ALA A 185 -26.43 18.25 -34.73
C ALA A 185 -26.91 19.55 -35.44
N ALA A 186 -26.91 19.60 -36.76
CA ALA A 186 -27.37 20.76 -37.51
C ALA A 186 -28.87 20.70 -37.86
N ALA A 187 -29.42 19.50 -38.08
CA ALA A 187 -30.81 19.37 -38.57
C ALA A 187 -31.86 19.22 -37.46
N PHE A 188 -31.50 18.42 -36.43
CA PHE A 188 -32.44 18.05 -35.37
C PHE A 188 -31.79 18.04 -33.99
N PRO A 189 -31.04 19.08 -33.58
CA PRO A 189 -30.34 19.10 -32.29
C PRO A 189 -31.29 18.94 -31.09
N HIS A 190 -32.51 19.44 -31.22
CA HIS A 190 -33.57 19.38 -30.19
C HIS A 190 -34.08 17.96 -29.90
N ARG A 191 -33.74 16.96 -30.72
CA ARG A 191 -34.06 15.54 -30.50
C ARG A 191 -32.94 14.79 -29.77
N GLY A 192 -31.73 15.38 -29.68
CA GLY A 192 -30.61 14.78 -28.99
C GLY A 192 -30.58 15.12 -27.50
N ARG A 193 -29.93 14.24 -26.74
CA ARG A 193 -29.47 14.50 -25.37
C ARG A 193 -27.98 14.26 -25.37
N ASN A 194 -27.20 15.32 -25.10
CA ASN A 194 -25.76 15.32 -25.30
C ASN A 194 -25.03 14.76 -24.05
N ALA A 195 -24.58 13.52 -24.14
CA ALA A 195 -23.81 12.87 -23.05
C ALA A 195 -22.47 13.57 -22.76
N LEU A 196 -21.82 14.15 -23.79
CA LEU A 196 -20.59 14.92 -23.58
C LEU A 196 -20.87 16.21 -22.78
N ASP A 197 -21.97 16.90 -23.04
CA ASP A 197 -22.38 18.08 -22.25
C ASP A 197 -22.61 17.69 -20.79
N ALA A 198 -23.23 16.52 -20.53
CA ALA A 198 -23.40 15.99 -19.17
C ALA A 198 -22.04 15.79 -18.48
N ALA A 199 -21.08 15.15 -19.16
CA ALA A 199 -19.72 14.92 -18.65
C ALA A 199 -18.97 16.22 -18.39
N VAL A 200 -19.04 17.20 -19.31
CA VAL A 200 -18.40 18.51 -19.18
C VAL A 200 -19.00 19.31 -18.02
N LEU A 201 -20.34 19.35 -17.89
CA LEU A 201 -21.01 20.02 -16.78
C LEU A 201 -20.68 19.37 -15.43
N GLY A 202 -20.68 18.04 -15.37
CA GLY A 202 -20.23 17.30 -14.19
C GLY A 202 -18.80 17.64 -13.81
N TYR A 203 -17.88 17.68 -14.78
CA TYR A 203 -16.49 18.07 -14.57
C TYR A 203 -16.35 19.50 -14.03
N LEU A 204 -17.11 20.45 -14.59
CA LEU A 204 -17.11 21.85 -14.13
C LEU A 204 -17.67 21.99 -12.71
N ASN A 205 -18.72 21.24 -12.37
CA ASN A 205 -19.27 21.21 -11.01
C ASN A 205 -18.22 20.68 -10.00
N VAL A 206 -17.51 19.59 -10.36
CA VAL A 206 -16.40 19.08 -9.56
C VAL A 206 -15.26 20.11 -9.48
N ALA A 207 -14.95 20.84 -10.55
CA ALA A 207 -13.96 21.91 -10.53
C ALA A 207 -14.33 23.04 -9.56
N ALA A 208 -15.62 23.40 -9.49
CA ALA A 208 -16.12 24.37 -8.51
C ALA A 208 -16.06 23.82 -7.08
N LEU A 209 -16.38 22.53 -6.88
CA LEU A 209 -16.29 21.86 -5.59
C LEU A 209 -14.86 21.88 -5.03
N ARG A 210 -13.83 21.75 -5.89
CA ARG A 210 -12.41 21.77 -5.46
C ARG A 210 -12.02 23.00 -4.64
N GLN A 211 -12.70 24.12 -4.77
CA GLN A 211 -12.50 25.31 -3.96
C GLN A 211 -12.93 25.13 -2.50
N HIS A 212 -13.85 24.19 -2.25
CA HIS A 212 -14.56 24.05 -0.97
C HIS A 212 -14.36 22.67 -0.31
N ILE A 213 -13.35 21.91 -0.75
CA ILE A 213 -12.94 20.65 -0.11
C ILE A 213 -11.91 20.92 1.00
N ALA A 214 -11.76 19.97 1.93
CA ALA A 214 -10.83 20.12 3.04
C ALA A 214 -9.36 20.07 2.58
N ALA A 215 -8.48 20.61 3.42
CA ALA A 215 -7.04 20.53 3.17
C ALA A 215 -6.59 19.04 3.11
N GLY A 216 -5.88 18.69 2.03
CA GLY A 216 -5.45 17.30 1.80
C GLY A 216 -6.41 16.49 0.93
N GLU A 217 -7.68 16.89 0.76
CA GLU A 217 -8.57 16.24 -0.21
C GLU A 217 -8.20 16.59 -1.65
N ARG A 218 -8.42 15.62 -2.57
CA ARG A 218 -8.15 15.82 -4.00
C ARG A 218 -9.19 15.10 -4.85
N LEU A 219 -9.56 15.75 -5.97
CA LEU A 219 -10.44 15.21 -7.01
C LEU A 219 -9.72 15.32 -8.35
N HIS A 220 -9.35 14.20 -8.93
CA HIS A 220 -8.69 14.12 -10.23
C HIS A 220 -9.60 13.38 -11.20
N GLY A 221 -9.72 13.85 -12.45
CA GLY A 221 -10.51 13.15 -13.44
C GLY A 221 -10.15 13.54 -14.85
N ILE A 222 -10.47 12.64 -15.77
CA ILE A 222 -10.32 12.81 -17.21
C ILE A 222 -11.60 12.37 -17.92
N ILE A 223 -11.82 12.89 -19.12
CA ILE A 223 -12.84 12.40 -20.05
C ILE A 223 -12.15 11.38 -20.95
N THR A 224 -12.58 10.13 -20.91
CA THR A 224 -12.00 9.02 -21.67
C THR A 224 -12.75 8.75 -22.97
N ASP A 225 -14.04 9.14 -23.03
CA ASP A 225 -14.86 9.09 -24.24
C ASP A 225 -15.79 10.31 -24.29
N GLY A 226 -15.86 10.96 -25.45
CA GLY A 226 -16.66 12.17 -25.67
C GLY A 226 -17.47 12.15 -26.98
N GLY A 227 -17.66 10.99 -27.59
CA GLY A 227 -18.43 10.80 -28.83
C GLY A 227 -17.59 10.70 -30.09
N ASP A 228 -18.23 10.36 -31.22
CA ASP A 228 -17.56 9.93 -32.46
C ASP A 228 -17.25 11.08 -33.45
N ARG A 229 -18.22 11.97 -33.67
CA ARG A 229 -18.16 12.99 -34.73
C ARG A 229 -18.86 14.29 -34.29
N PRO A 230 -18.33 15.47 -34.65
CA PRO A 230 -18.86 16.75 -34.19
C PRO A 230 -20.22 17.10 -34.80
N ASN A 231 -20.67 16.44 -35.88
CA ASN A 231 -21.96 16.62 -36.50
C ASN A 231 -23.04 15.64 -35.96
N ILE A 232 -22.72 14.82 -34.99
CA ILE A 232 -23.65 13.92 -34.28
C ILE A 232 -23.65 14.31 -32.80
N VAL A 233 -24.83 14.55 -32.21
CA VAL A 233 -24.93 14.75 -30.75
C VAL A 233 -24.47 13.47 -30.07
N PRO A 234 -23.46 13.53 -29.16
CA PRO A 234 -22.94 12.35 -28.48
C PRO A 234 -24.00 11.67 -27.61
N ALA A 235 -24.27 10.40 -27.91
CA ALA A 235 -25.19 9.58 -27.10
C ALA A 235 -24.47 8.89 -25.92
N TYR A 236 -23.16 8.90 -25.89
CA TYR A 236 -22.33 8.26 -24.90
C TYR A 236 -21.14 9.15 -24.54
N ALA A 237 -20.80 9.23 -23.25
CA ALA A 237 -19.55 9.78 -22.77
C ALA A 237 -19.09 9.04 -21.51
N ARG A 238 -17.78 8.98 -21.28
CA ARG A 238 -17.20 8.34 -20.10
C ARG A 238 -16.15 9.24 -19.47
N THR A 239 -16.11 9.22 -18.13
CA THR A 239 -15.09 9.88 -17.33
C THR A 239 -14.51 8.92 -16.30
N GLU A 240 -13.23 9.09 -15.97
CA GLU A 240 -12.55 8.34 -14.93
C GLU A 240 -12.01 9.30 -13.88
N TRP A 241 -12.14 8.90 -12.60
CA TRP A 241 -11.86 9.76 -11.48
C TRP A 241 -11.09 9.05 -10.38
N ILE A 242 -10.28 9.81 -9.63
CA ILE A 242 -9.70 9.41 -8.36
C ILE A 242 -10.13 10.43 -7.31
N VAL A 243 -10.75 9.94 -6.25
CA VAL A 243 -11.17 10.72 -5.07
C VAL A 243 -10.23 10.37 -3.93
N ARG A 244 -9.60 11.39 -3.31
CA ARG A 244 -8.65 11.21 -2.20
C ARG A 244 -9.05 12.07 -1.01
N SER A 245 -8.87 11.51 0.20
CA SER A 245 -9.05 12.24 1.45
C SER A 245 -8.00 11.78 2.49
N PRO A 246 -7.61 12.63 3.44
CA PRO A 246 -6.70 12.23 4.51
C PRO A 246 -7.15 11.01 5.33
N THR A 247 -8.46 10.71 5.35
CA THR A 247 -9.02 9.55 6.07
C THR A 247 -10.14 8.89 5.28
N VAL A 248 -10.40 7.61 5.55
CA VAL A 248 -11.56 6.88 4.99
C VAL A 248 -12.87 7.62 5.31
N ALA A 249 -13.01 8.12 6.55
CA ALA A 249 -14.21 8.86 6.96
C ALA A 249 -14.43 10.13 6.11
N GLY A 250 -13.37 10.91 5.88
CA GLY A 250 -13.42 12.08 5.01
C GLY A 250 -13.69 11.71 3.56
N LEU A 251 -13.16 10.57 3.10
CA LEU A 251 -13.40 10.05 1.75
C LEU A 251 -14.89 9.81 1.50
N GLU A 252 -15.61 9.19 2.42
CA GLU A 252 -17.06 8.94 2.27
C GLU A 252 -17.88 10.25 2.21
N VAL A 253 -17.52 11.24 3.01
CA VAL A 253 -18.14 12.57 2.93
C VAL A 253 -17.87 13.24 1.58
N LEU A 254 -16.61 13.17 1.11
CA LEU A 254 -16.23 13.78 -0.17
C LEU A 254 -16.91 13.07 -1.36
N LYS A 255 -17.02 11.74 -1.32
CA LYS A 255 -17.72 10.93 -2.35
C LYS A 255 -19.17 11.38 -2.53
N THR A 256 -19.89 11.66 -1.44
CA THR A 256 -21.27 12.15 -1.48
C THR A 256 -21.37 13.49 -2.23
N ARG A 257 -20.47 14.43 -1.93
CA ARG A 257 -20.44 15.74 -2.60
C ARG A 257 -20.00 15.64 -4.06
N PHE A 258 -19.04 14.76 -4.34
CA PHE A 258 -18.58 14.46 -5.69
C PHE A 258 -19.71 13.88 -6.55
N LEU A 259 -20.45 12.88 -6.05
CA LEU A 259 -21.59 12.28 -6.74
C LEU A 259 -22.64 13.33 -7.11
N ALA A 260 -23.02 14.20 -6.19
CA ALA A 260 -24.00 15.26 -6.45
C ALA A 260 -23.57 16.22 -7.58
N CYS A 261 -22.26 16.49 -7.73
CA CYS A 261 -21.73 17.29 -8.83
C CYS A 261 -21.94 16.62 -10.19
N LEU A 262 -21.73 15.32 -10.27
CA LEU A 262 -21.88 14.54 -11.49
C LEU A 262 -23.35 14.37 -11.89
N GLU A 263 -24.21 14.05 -10.92
CA GLU A 263 -25.67 13.95 -11.10
C GLU A 263 -26.28 15.25 -11.60
N ALA A 264 -25.83 16.40 -11.09
CA ALA A 264 -26.27 17.70 -11.56
C ALA A 264 -25.92 17.92 -13.04
N GLY A 265 -24.76 17.45 -13.52
CA GLY A 265 -24.36 17.48 -14.93
C GLY A 265 -25.28 16.63 -15.81
N ALA A 266 -25.58 15.41 -15.38
CA ALA A 266 -26.52 14.50 -16.07
C ALA A 266 -27.91 15.11 -16.16
N THR A 267 -28.42 15.63 -15.04
CA THR A 267 -29.74 16.28 -14.96
C THR A 267 -29.85 17.47 -15.91
N ALA A 268 -28.85 18.35 -15.93
CA ALA A 268 -28.83 19.55 -16.78
C ALA A 268 -28.84 19.22 -18.27
N ALA A 269 -28.18 18.12 -18.69
CA ALA A 269 -28.13 17.66 -20.07
C ALA A 269 -29.30 16.72 -20.43
N GLY A 270 -30.15 16.33 -19.48
CA GLY A 270 -31.24 15.36 -19.66
C GLY A 270 -30.76 13.95 -19.96
N CYS A 271 -29.59 13.58 -19.50
CA CYS A 271 -28.93 12.28 -19.68
C CYS A 271 -29.11 11.37 -18.46
N GLU A 272 -29.00 10.07 -18.69
CA GLU A 272 -28.82 9.10 -17.61
C GLU A 272 -27.37 9.04 -17.22
N MET A 273 -27.10 8.71 -15.95
CA MET A 273 -25.73 8.53 -15.41
C MET A 273 -25.65 7.21 -14.65
N ASP A 274 -24.59 6.48 -14.90
CA ASP A 274 -24.16 5.33 -14.10
C ASP A 274 -22.78 5.61 -13.50
N LEU A 275 -22.60 5.26 -12.22
CA LEU A 275 -21.34 5.41 -11.51
C LEU A 275 -20.93 4.07 -10.92
N GLU A 276 -19.76 3.60 -11.31
CA GLU A 276 -19.11 2.42 -10.79
C GLU A 276 -17.92 2.86 -9.90
N TRP A 277 -18.00 2.58 -8.59
CA TRP A 277 -16.85 2.67 -7.71
C TRP A 277 -15.97 1.45 -7.91
N ILE A 278 -14.69 1.68 -8.17
CA ILE A 278 -13.71 0.60 -8.37
C ILE A 278 -13.15 0.19 -7.01
N ASP A 279 -13.36 -1.06 -6.66
CA ASP A 279 -12.82 -1.67 -5.44
C ASP A 279 -11.37 -2.14 -5.64
N PRO A 280 -10.57 -2.15 -4.56
CA PRO A 280 -10.95 -1.77 -3.20
C PRO A 280 -10.80 -0.27 -2.92
N VAL A 281 -11.39 0.18 -1.81
CA VAL A 281 -10.99 1.45 -1.18
C VAL A 281 -9.60 1.23 -0.55
N TYR A 282 -8.64 2.09 -0.89
CA TYR A 282 -7.36 2.17 -0.16
C TYR A 282 -7.57 3.03 1.06
N ALA A 283 -7.27 2.51 2.24
CA ALA A 283 -7.39 3.24 3.49
C ALA A 283 -6.16 4.12 3.77
N ASP A 284 -6.33 5.14 4.57
CA ASP A 284 -5.22 5.87 5.17
C ASP A 284 -4.49 5.00 6.22
N MET A 285 -3.24 5.33 6.53
CA MET A 285 -2.41 4.53 7.44
C MET A 285 -2.60 4.94 8.90
N ILE A 286 -2.66 3.94 9.78
CA ILE A 286 -2.62 4.08 11.23
C ILE A 286 -1.30 3.46 11.72
N ASP A 287 -0.24 4.28 11.78
CA ASP A 287 1.05 3.82 12.29
C ASP A 287 1.02 3.60 13.80
N SER A 288 1.47 2.41 14.26
CA SER A 288 1.72 2.16 15.68
C SER A 288 3.00 2.87 16.13
N GLN A 289 2.85 3.93 16.91
CA GLN A 289 4.00 4.73 17.36
C GLN A 289 4.96 3.90 18.23
N ALA A 290 4.44 3.02 19.08
CA ALA A 290 5.25 2.14 19.89
C ALA A 290 6.17 1.24 19.05
N ILE A 291 5.69 0.72 17.90
CA ILE A 291 6.49 -0.11 16.99
C ILE A 291 7.42 0.75 16.13
N VAL A 292 6.95 1.91 15.64
CA VAL A 292 7.76 2.87 14.85
C VAL A 292 9.01 3.31 15.61
N GLU A 293 8.91 3.59 16.91
CA GLU A 293 10.05 3.97 17.75
C GLU A 293 11.09 2.85 17.84
N ARG A 294 10.66 1.58 17.92
CA ARG A 294 11.57 0.42 17.93
C ARG A 294 12.25 0.23 16.58
N TYR A 295 11.47 0.28 15.48
CA TYR A 295 12.03 0.21 14.14
C TYR A 295 13.08 1.30 13.91
N ARG A 296 12.77 2.55 14.28
CA ARG A 296 13.70 3.68 14.18
C ARG A 296 15.00 3.40 14.90
N ALA A 297 14.94 3.01 16.18
CA ALA A 297 16.13 2.70 16.98
C ALA A 297 16.94 1.55 16.36
N ASN A 298 16.28 0.53 15.81
CA ASN A 298 16.92 -0.60 15.14
C ASN A 298 17.62 -0.18 13.84
N ALA A 299 16.99 0.64 13.01
CA ALA A 299 17.57 1.15 11.77
C ALA A 299 18.74 2.11 12.05
N GLU A 300 18.64 2.97 13.07
CA GLU A 300 19.71 3.86 13.51
C GLU A 300 20.91 3.08 14.06
N ALA A 301 20.71 1.93 14.72
CA ALA A 301 21.79 1.05 15.17
C ALA A 301 22.55 0.40 14.00
N LEU A 302 21.93 0.31 12.82
CA LEU A 302 22.56 -0.14 11.56
C LEU A 302 23.25 1.01 10.80
N GLY A 303 23.27 2.24 11.37
CA GLY A 303 23.90 3.41 10.76
C GLY A 303 23.01 4.24 9.85
N ARG A 304 21.71 3.95 9.77
CA ARG A 304 20.74 4.76 9.01
C ARG A 304 20.34 6.01 9.79
N ILE A 305 19.88 7.04 9.08
CA ILE A 305 19.45 8.32 9.68
C ILE A 305 17.94 8.47 9.45
N VAL A 306 17.16 7.89 10.36
CA VAL A 306 15.70 7.87 10.22
C VAL A 306 15.07 9.14 10.76
N ARG A 307 14.38 9.89 9.91
CA ARG A 307 13.74 11.17 10.24
C ARG A 307 12.23 11.00 10.42
N VAL A 308 11.65 11.82 11.28
CA VAL A 308 10.20 12.00 11.33
C VAL A 308 9.80 12.91 10.16
N PRO A 309 8.78 12.55 9.36
CA PRO A 309 8.30 13.42 8.27
C PRO A 309 7.95 14.80 8.79
N SER A 310 8.39 15.85 8.09
CA SER A 310 8.03 17.22 8.42
C SER A 310 6.83 17.69 7.61
N PRO A 311 6.01 18.64 8.11
CA PRO A 311 4.89 19.19 7.36
C PRO A 311 5.26 19.80 6.00
N GLN A 312 6.54 20.24 5.83
CA GLN A 312 7.06 20.86 4.62
C GLN A 312 7.67 19.85 3.63
N ALA A 313 7.97 18.63 4.09
CA ALA A 313 8.59 17.56 3.29
C ALA A 313 7.76 16.27 3.41
N ARG A 314 6.46 16.38 3.11
CA ARG A 314 5.55 15.24 3.12
C ARG A 314 5.62 14.49 1.79
N VAL A 315 5.91 13.21 1.85
CA VAL A 315 5.63 12.28 0.75
C VAL A 315 4.20 11.79 0.96
N VAL A 316 3.32 12.11 0.01
CA VAL A 316 1.91 11.71 0.08
C VAL A 316 1.68 10.60 -0.95
N GLY A 317 1.17 9.47 -0.49
CA GLY A 317 0.83 8.33 -1.34
C GLY A 317 -0.42 7.61 -0.83
N SER A 318 -0.72 6.48 -1.43
CA SER A 318 -1.74 5.55 -0.97
C SER A 318 -1.20 4.16 -1.12
N THR A 319 -1.48 3.28 -0.17
CA THR A 319 -1.07 1.88 -0.17
C THR A 319 -2.14 1.05 0.53
N ASP A 320 -2.33 -0.19 0.10
CA ASP A 320 -3.23 -1.13 0.77
C ASP A 320 -2.67 -1.63 2.12
N MET A 321 -1.42 -1.26 2.49
CA MET A 321 -0.93 -1.41 3.86
C MET A 321 -1.73 -0.53 4.84
N GLY A 322 -2.32 0.58 4.37
CA GLY A 322 -3.32 1.34 5.10
C GLY A 322 -4.47 0.44 5.58
N ASN A 323 -5.01 -0.39 4.71
CA ASN A 323 -6.09 -1.33 5.06
C ASN A 323 -5.66 -2.34 6.12
N VAL A 324 -4.41 -2.86 6.06
CA VAL A 324 -3.85 -3.73 7.10
C VAL A 324 -3.82 -3.01 8.45
N SER A 325 -3.46 -1.72 8.46
CA SER A 325 -3.38 -0.93 9.70
C SER A 325 -4.72 -0.72 10.41
N TYR A 326 -5.85 -0.91 9.71
CA TYR A 326 -7.18 -0.88 10.32
C TYR A 326 -7.56 -2.20 11.01
N VAL A 327 -6.85 -3.29 10.75
CA VAL A 327 -7.14 -4.61 11.32
C VAL A 327 -6.07 -5.13 12.27
N VAL A 328 -4.85 -4.57 12.23
CA VAL A 328 -3.74 -4.95 13.10
C VAL A 328 -2.77 -3.77 13.29
N PRO A 329 -2.14 -3.58 14.48
CA PRO A 329 -1.09 -2.59 14.67
C PRO A 329 0.01 -2.76 13.62
N SER A 330 0.32 -1.71 12.85
CA SER A 330 1.20 -1.83 11.69
C SER A 330 2.20 -0.68 11.61
N ILE A 331 3.29 -0.90 10.88
CA ILE A 331 4.25 0.14 10.48
C ILE A 331 4.59 0.02 8.99
N HIS A 332 4.86 1.17 8.38
CA HIS A 332 5.27 1.31 6.99
C HIS A 332 6.37 2.39 6.86
N PRO A 333 7.52 2.23 7.54
CA PRO A 333 8.62 3.17 7.43
C PRO A 333 9.26 3.14 6.04
N MET A 334 9.90 4.27 5.68
CA MET A 334 10.61 4.41 4.42
C MET A 334 12.10 4.11 4.62
N ILE A 335 12.69 3.38 3.67
CA ILE A 335 14.12 3.08 3.62
C ILE A 335 14.76 3.67 2.37
N ARG A 336 15.85 4.41 2.55
CA ARG A 336 16.51 5.08 1.43
C ARG A 336 17.21 4.10 0.49
N VAL A 337 16.85 4.16 -0.79
CA VAL A 337 17.50 3.47 -1.91
C VAL A 337 17.99 4.44 -2.99
N ALA A 338 17.56 5.70 -2.97
CA ALA A 338 17.93 6.70 -3.97
C ALA A 338 18.44 7.99 -3.32
N PRO A 339 19.19 8.83 -4.02
CA PRO A 339 19.54 10.16 -3.56
C PRO A 339 18.30 11.03 -3.32
N PRO A 340 18.34 11.98 -2.35
CA PRO A 340 17.25 12.91 -2.12
C PRO A 340 16.82 13.63 -3.39
N GLY A 341 15.51 13.68 -3.63
CA GLY A 341 14.90 14.32 -4.81
C GLY A 341 14.72 13.38 -6.01
N VAL A 342 15.04 12.12 -5.91
CA VAL A 342 14.69 11.11 -6.92
C VAL A 342 13.38 10.42 -6.49
N PRO A 343 12.22 10.81 -7.06
CA PRO A 343 10.94 10.28 -6.63
C PRO A 343 10.74 8.85 -7.10
N ILE A 344 9.97 8.09 -6.32
CA ILE A 344 9.39 6.81 -6.77
C ILE A 344 8.55 7.03 -8.05
N HIS A 345 8.21 5.94 -8.74
CA HIS A 345 7.44 5.94 -10.00
C HIS A 345 8.17 6.65 -11.16
N THR A 346 9.51 6.63 -11.14
CA THR A 346 10.34 7.13 -12.22
C THR A 346 11.37 6.09 -12.69
N PRO A 347 11.77 6.11 -13.97
CA PRO A 347 12.84 5.24 -14.47
C PRO A 347 14.17 5.41 -13.72
N ALA A 348 14.45 6.62 -13.21
CA ALA A 348 15.64 6.85 -12.40
C ALA A 348 15.61 6.05 -11.09
N PHE A 349 14.46 6.01 -10.41
CA PHE A 349 14.29 5.25 -9.17
C PHE A 349 14.43 3.74 -9.41
N THR A 350 13.91 3.23 -10.54
CA THR A 350 14.10 1.81 -10.93
C THR A 350 15.58 1.42 -10.97
N GLY A 351 16.43 2.29 -11.52
CA GLY A 351 17.87 2.05 -11.56
C GLY A 351 18.51 1.93 -10.17
N PHE A 352 18.07 2.75 -9.21
CA PHE A 352 18.55 2.67 -7.81
C PHE A 352 18.01 1.44 -7.08
N ALA A 353 16.74 1.07 -7.31
CA ALA A 353 16.14 -0.11 -6.69
C ALA A 353 16.83 -1.43 -7.08
N GLY A 354 17.38 -1.51 -8.30
CA GLY A 354 18.20 -2.64 -8.77
C GLY A 354 19.70 -2.48 -8.58
N GLY A 355 20.16 -1.39 -7.96
CA GLY A 355 21.56 -1.02 -7.78
C GLY A 355 22.11 -1.34 -6.39
N PRO A 356 23.38 -0.94 -6.13
CA PRO A 356 24.04 -1.15 -4.84
C PRO A 356 23.28 -0.52 -3.65
N GLU A 357 22.59 0.59 -3.85
CA GLU A 357 21.77 1.24 -2.83
C GLU A 357 20.54 0.41 -2.47
N GLY A 358 19.93 -0.23 -3.47
CA GLY A 358 18.84 -1.20 -3.29
C GLY A 358 19.33 -2.44 -2.54
N ASP A 359 20.49 -2.99 -2.91
CA ASP A 359 21.13 -4.10 -2.21
C ASP A 359 21.37 -3.80 -0.73
N ALA A 360 21.93 -2.63 -0.41
CA ALA A 360 22.12 -2.19 0.96
C ALA A 360 20.79 -2.06 1.72
N ALA A 361 19.76 -1.54 1.06
CA ALA A 361 18.43 -1.40 1.66
C ALA A 361 17.76 -2.75 1.92
N VAL A 362 17.98 -3.77 1.09
CA VAL A 362 17.51 -5.15 1.33
C VAL A 362 18.07 -5.68 2.65
N LEU A 363 19.37 -5.60 2.84
CA LEU A 363 20.04 -6.18 4.03
C LEU A 363 19.73 -5.40 5.31
N ASP A 364 19.78 -4.07 5.24
CA ASP A 364 19.46 -3.22 6.40
C ASP A 364 17.99 -3.28 6.77
N GLY A 365 17.10 -3.29 5.76
CA GLY A 365 15.66 -3.43 5.95
C GLY A 365 15.30 -4.78 6.58
N ALA A 366 15.90 -5.87 6.09
CA ALA A 366 15.71 -7.20 6.66
C ALA A 366 16.15 -7.25 8.14
N LYS A 367 17.32 -6.69 8.46
CA LYS A 367 17.81 -6.63 9.85
C LYS A 367 16.93 -5.76 10.73
N ALA A 368 16.56 -4.55 10.28
CA ALA A 368 15.73 -3.63 11.06
C ALA A 368 14.36 -4.23 11.38
N LEU A 369 13.72 -4.90 10.40
CA LEU A 369 12.47 -5.62 10.60
C LEU A 369 12.65 -6.82 11.56
N ALA A 370 13.67 -7.66 11.36
CA ALA A 370 13.94 -8.80 12.23
C ALA A 370 14.20 -8.38 13.69
N PHE A 371 14.95 -7.29 13.91
CA PHE A 371 15.17 -6.73 15.25
C PHE A 371 13.87 -6.23 15.87
N THR A 372 12.99 -5.63 15.07
CA THR A 372 11.67 -5.16 15.54
C THR A 372 10.75 -6.33 15.89
N VAL A 373 10.82 -7.44 15.15
CA VAL A 373 10.16 -8.70 15.51
C VAL A 373 10.66 -9.20 16.88
N ALA A 374 11.98 -9.22 17.11
CA ALA A 374 12.53 -9.61 18.40
C ALA A 374 12.12 -8.67 19.54
N ASP A 375 12.03 -7.36 19.29
CA ASP A 375 11.51 -6.41 20.28
C ASP A 375 10.08 -6.76 20.67
N LEU A 376 9.21 -7.11 19.70
CA LEU A 376 7.82 -7.50 19.95
C LEU A 376 7.70 -8.83 20.70
N TRP A 377 8.63 -9.76 20.51
CA TRP A 377 8.63 -11.03 21.20
C TRP A 377 9.16 -10.94 22.64
N LEU A 378 10.21 -10.14 22.87
CA LEU A 378 10.96 -10.10 24.12
C LEU A 378 10.57 -8.96 25.06
N ASP A 379 9.99 -7.86 24.57
CA ASP A 379 9.41 -6.80 25.40
C ASP A 379 7.92 -7.09 25.63
N GLY A 380 7.60 -7.80 26.72
CA GLY A 380 6.23 -8.24 27.03
C GLY A 380 5.19 -7.10 27.16
N GLY A 381 5.59 -5.84 27.26
CA GLY A 381 4.67 -4.69 27.26
C GLY A 381 4.53 -4.00 25.91
N LEU A 382 5.34 -4.33 24.91
CA LEU A 382 5.32 -3.63 23.62
C LEU A 382 4.06 -3.97 22.81
N VAL A 383 3.69 -5.24 22.76
CA VAL A 383 2.48 -5.70 22.05
C VAL A 383 1.22 -5.08 22.68
N GLU A 384 1.12 -5.11 24.03
CA GLU A 384 -0.03 -4.49 24.71
C GLU A 384 -0.13 -2.98 24.46
N ARG A 385 1.01 -2.26 24.48
CA ARG A 385 1.03 -0.83 24.12
C ARG A 385 0.58 -0.61 22.70
N ALA A 386 1.16 -1.32 21.74
CA ALA A 386 0.81 -1.20 20.32
C ALA A 386 -0.67 -1.48 20.06
N GLN A 387 -1.22 -2.52 20.68
CA GLN A 387 -2.64 -2.84 20.57
C GLN A 387 -3.55 -1.83 21.28
N GLY A 388 -3.10 -1.24 22.40
CA GLY A 388 -3.82 -0.16 23.10
C GLY A 388 -3.94 1.09 22.23
N GLU A 389 -2.81 1.60 21.73
CA GLU A 389 -2.73 2.74 20.83
C GLU A 389 -3.58 2.53 19.57
N TRP A 390 -3.50 1.34 18.98
CA TRP A 390 -4.22 0.98 17.78
C TRP A 390 -5.75 1.01 18.00
N ARG A 391 -6.27 0.39 19.09
CA ARG A 391 -7.71 0.40 19.38
C ARG A 391 -8.24 1.82 19.55
N GLU A 392 -7.50 2.69 20.22
CA GLU A 392 -7.86 4.09 20.41
C GLU A 392 -7.88 4.85 19.08
N ALA A 393 -6.86 4.64 18.22
CA ALA A 393 -6.75 5.28 16.93
C ALA A 393 -7.87 4.85 15.96
N VAL A 394 -8.17 3.55 15.88
CA VAL A 394 -9.28 3.01 15.05
C VAL A 394 -10.63 3.54 15.55
N ALA A 395 -10.87 3.53 16.86
CA ALA A 395 -12.11 4.05 17.44
C ALA A 395 -12.29 5.55 17.16
N GLY A 396 -11.21 6.33 17.25
CA GLY A 396 -11.22 7.77 16.94
C GLY A 396 -11.57 8.05 15.47
N ARG A 397 -11.10 7.23 14.53
CA ARG A 397 -11.42 7.36 13.10
C ARG A 397 -12.84 6.92 12.75
N SER A 398 -13.35 5.88 13.40
CA SER A 398 -14.74 5.43 13.24
C SER A 398 -15.75 6.41 13.84
N GLY A 399 -15.42 7.09 14.94
CA GLY A 399 -16.28 8.09 15.59
C GLY A 399 -16.39 9.43 14.82
N ALA A 400 -15.42 9.77 13.97
CA ALA A 400 -15.47 10.98 13.15
C ALA A 400 -16.55 10.93 12.05
N VAL A 401 -17.02 9.75 11.68
CA VAL A 401 -18.14 9.56 10.73
C VAL A 401 -19.48 9.95 11.36
N ALA A 402 -19.65 9.78 12.68
CA ALA A 402 -20.92 10.00 13.38
C ALA A 402 -21.14 11.47 13.83
N GLY A 403 -20.11 12.32 13.80
CA GLY A 403 -20.14 13.70 14.34
C GLY A 403 -20.20 14.81 13.30
N GLY A 404 -20.26 14.52 12.01
CA GLY A 404 -20.24 15.48 10.91
C GLY A 404 -21.55 15.51 10.09
N ALA A 405 -22.70 15.67 10.78
CA ALA A 405 -23.99 15.93 10.15
C ALA A 405 -24.40 17.38 10.35
#